data_4fe7b114258cf18faaab0c7721ec2644
#
_entry.id   4fe7b114258cf18faaab0c7721ec2644
#
_cell.length_a   1.000
_cell.length_b   1.000
_cell.length_c   1.000
_cell.angle_alpha   90.00
_cell.angle_beta   90.00
_cell.angle_gamma   90.00
#
_symmetry.space_group_name_H-M   'P 1'
#
loop_
_entity.id
_entity.type
_entity.pdbx_description
1 polymer ?
#
loop_
_entity_poly.entity_id
_entity_poly.type
_entity_poly.pdbx_seq_one_letter_code
_entity_poly.pdbx_strand_id
1 'polypeptide(L)'
;MKNYQDNIQIVLVAKDGMANKIIGILGDKIRKILITGQDGSAQSARNIVENHQGITIYKPSKLLAEKTVELVVALRNGEDTQYLITTKDIKTTNGNIIPSHLLAPIPITKEDLKILTEDGIITPEQLCQGIKETCP
;
A
#
# COMPACT_ATOMS: atom_id res chain seq x y z
N MET A 1 -2.85 -11.52 -30.84
CA MET A 1 -2.11 -10.80 -29.77
C MET A 1 -0.65 -11.16 -29.88
N LYS A 2 0.26 -10.16 -29.95
CA LYS A 2 1.70 -10.42 -29.88
C LYS A 2 2.01 -11.01 -28.49
N ASN A 3 2.70 -12.15 -28.47
CA ASN A 3 3.08 -12.79 -27.21
C ASN A 3 4.33 -12.10 -26.65
N TYR A 4 4.18 -11.23 -25.64
CA TYR A 4 5.27 -10.48 -25.01
C TYR A 4 5.92 -11.24 -23.84
N GLN A 5 5.57 -12.51 -23.62
CA GLN A 5 5.91 -13.27 -22.41
C GLN A 5 7.40 -13.32 -22.07
N ASP A 6 8.27 -13.24 -23.08
CA ASP A 6 9.72 -13.40 -22.86
C ASP A 6 10.48 -12.06 -22.63
N ASN A 7 9.79 -10.91 -22.76
CA ASN A 7 10.42 -9.58 -22.70
C ASN A 7 9.84 -8.68 -21.59
N ILE A 8 8.95 -9.20 -20.75
CA ILE A 8 8.37 -8.41 -19.66
C ILE A 8 9.34 -8.41 -18.48
N GLN A 9 9.80 -7.24 -18.07
CA GLN A 9 10.67 -7.04 -16.91
C GLN A 9 9.94 -6.44 -15.71
N ILE A 10 8.89 -5.64 -15.97
CA ILE A 10 8.12 -4.94 -14.94
C ILE A 10 6.63 -5.06 -15.26
N VAL A 11 5.84 -5.32 -14.23
CA VAL A 11 4.37 -5.26 -14.29
C VAL A 11 3.90 -4.26 -13.24
N LEU A 12 3.35 -3.13 -13.71
CA LEU A 12 2.73 -2.13 -12.84
C LEU A 12 1.31 -2.57 -12.51
N VAL A 13 1.06 -2.83 -11.24
CA VAL A 13 -0.21 -3.35 -10.74
C VAL A 13 -0.80 -2.39 -9.73
N ALA A 14 -2.07 -2.03 -9.92
CA ALA A 14 -2.75 -1.01 -9.14
C ALA A 14 -3.19 -1.49 -7.74
N LYS A 15 -3.19 -2.80 -7.46
CA LYS A 15 -3.61 -3.37 -6.16
C LYS A 15 -2.91 -4.68 -5.85
N ASP A 16 -2.62 -4.93 -4.58
CA ASP A 16 -2.01 -6.17 -4.09
C ASP A 16 -2.84 -7.41 -4.44
N GLY A 17 -4.15 -7.34 -4.37
CA GLY A 17 -5.02 -8.46 -4.75
C GLY A 17 -4.89 -8.87 -6.22
N MET A 18 -4.56 -7.93 -7.12
CA MET A 18 -4.25 -8.23 -8.53
C MET A 18 -2.82 -8.78 -8.66
N ALA A 19 -1.87 -8.18 -7.93
CA ALA A 19 -0.49 -8.66 -7.89
C ALA A 19 -0.43 -10.12 -7.46
N ASN A 20 -1.14 -10.50 -6.39
CA ASN A 20 -1.22 -11.88 -5.90
C ASN A 20 -1.72 -12.87 -6.96
N LYS A 21 -2.73 -12.48 -7.76
CA LYS A 21 -3.23 -13.32 -8.86
C LYS A 21 -2.20 -13.49 -9.96
N ILE A 22 -1.50 -12.41 -10.33
CA ILE A 22 -0.44 -12.46 -11.35
C ILE A 22 0.71 -13.35 -10.87
N ILE A 23 1.15 -13.20 -9.61
CA ILE A 23 2.18 -14.03 -8.99
C ILE A 23 1.79 -15.51 -9.07
N GLY A 24 0.56 -15.85 -8.68
CA GLY A 24 0.06 -17.22 -8.73
C GLY A 24 0.03 -17.82 -10.15
N ILE A 25 -0.24 -17.01 -11.19
CA ILE A 25 -0.24 -17.45 -12.58
C ILE A 25 1.18 -17.64 -13.13
N LEU A 26 2.11 -16.75 -12.74
CA LEU A 26 3.48 -16.76 -13.25
C LEU A 26 4.34 -17.87 -12.62
N GLY A 27 4.04 -18.29 -11.39
CA GLY A 27 4.81 -19.30 -10.67
C GLY A 27 6.31 -18.94 -10.66
N ASP A 28 7.18 -19.90 -11.01
CA ASP A 28 8.64 -19.69 -10.97
C ASP A 28 9.16 -18.60 -11.93
N LYS A 29 8.39 -18.22 -12.94
CA LYS A 29 8.76 -17.12 -13.85
C LYS A 29 8.78 -15.76 -13.17
N ILE A 30 8.13 -15.63 -12.02
CA ILE A 30 8.01 -14.38 -11.26
C ILE A 30 9.36 -13.79 -10.88
N ARG A 31 10.37 -14.62 -10.61
CA ARG A 31 11.70 -14.20 -10.13
C ARG A 31 12.47 -13.28 -11.10
N LYS A 32 12.00 -13.15 -12.34
CA LYS A 32 12.59 -12.30 -13.37
C LYS A 32 11.79 -11.04 -13.64
N ILE A 33 10.65 -10.86 -12.96
CA ILE A 33 9.68 -9.80 -13.25
C ILE A 33 9.45 -9.00 -11.98
N LEU A 34 9.72 -7.70 -12.02
CA LEU A 34 9.37 -6.80 -10.94
C LEU A 34 7.85 -6.55 -10.96
N ILE A 35 7.16 -6.90 -9.88
CA ILE A 35 5.73 -6.62 -9.70
C ILE A 35 5.54 -5.54 -8.66
N THR A 36 4.70 -4.56 -8.96
CA THR A 36 4.28 -3.56 -7.99
C THR A 36 2.92 -3.94 -7.40
N GLY A 37 2.53 -3.23 -6.35
CA GLY A 37 1.21 -3.33 -5.75
C GLY A 37 0.84 -2.06 -4.99
N GLN A 38 -0.35 -2.09 -4.40
CA GLN A 38 -0.86 -1.05 -3.53
C GLN A 38 -1.81 -1.70 -2.52
N ASP A 39 -1.89 -1.13 -1.36
CA ASP A 39 -2.71 -1.34 -0.16
C ASP A 39 -1.91 -1.85 1.05
N GLY A 40 -0.69 -2.41 0.88
CA GLY A 40 0.15 -2.88 1.98
C GLY A 40 -0.42 -4.11 2.68
N SER A 41 -0.99 -5.05 1.91
CA SER A 41 -1.63 -6.25 2.46
C SER A 41 -0.63 -7.22 3.10
N ALA A 42 -1.09 -8.02 4.07
CA ALA A 42 -0.28 -9.07 4.68
C ALA A 42 0.31 -10.05 3.65
N GLN A 43 -0.47 -10.43 2.63
CA GLN A 43 0.03 -11.30 1.56
C GLN A 43 1.09 -10.61 0.70
N SER A 44 0.94 -9.31 0.44
CA SER A 44 1.95 -8.53 -0.29
C SER A 44 3.25 -8.43 0.49
N ALA A 45 3.19 -8.23 1.81
CA ALA A 45 4.37 -8.26 2.68
C ALA A 45 5.15 -9.58 2.53
N ARG A 46 4.45 -10.72 2.56
CA ARG A 46 5.05 -12.04 2.34
C ARG A 46 5.68 -12.17 0.95
N ASN A 47 4.96 -11.74 -0.10
CA ASN A 47 5.47 -11.78 -1.47
C ASN A 47 6.75 -10.94 -1.62
N ILE A 48 6.87 -9.82 -0.89
CA ILE A 48 8.07 -8.98 -0.88
C ILE A 48 9.23 -9.72 -0.21
N VAL A 49 9.01 -10.39 0.92
CA VAL A 49 10.04 -11.22 1.58
C VAL A 49 10.55 -12.30 0.64
N GLU A 50 9.64 -12.98 -0.07
CA GLU A 50 9.93 -14.08 -1.01
C GLU A 50 10.50 -13.60 -2.35
N ASN A 51 10.68 -12.29 -2.55
CA ASN A 51 11.12 -11.65 -3.80
C ASN A 51 10.18 -11.93 -5.00
N HIS A 52 8.89 -12.14 -4.74
CA HIS A 52 7.84 -12.28 -5.75
C HIS A 52 7.19 -10.94 -6.11
N GLN A 53 7.31 -9.95 -5.22
CA GLN A 53 6.83 -8.58 -5.42
C GLN A 53 7.94 -7.61 -4.97
N GLY A 54 8.18 -6.54 -5.73
CA GLY A 54 9.25 -5.61 -5.39
C GLY A 54 8.82 -4.51 -4.43
N ILE A 55 7.55 -4.09 -4.51
CA ILE A 55 7.04 -2.95 -3.75
C ILE A 55 5.52 -3.02 -3.61
N THR A 56 5.01 -2.55 -2.49
CA THR A 56 3.61 -2.14 -2.34
C THR A 56 3.53 -0.71 -1.80
N ILE A 57 2.42 -0.03 -2.09
CA ILE A 57 2.14 1.31 -1.52
C ILE A 57 1.16 1.13 -0.37
N TYR A 58 1.64 1.34 0.83
CA TYR A 58 0.84 1.27 2.05
C TYR A 58 0.09 2.58 2.30
N LYS A 59 -1.17 2.46 2.64
CA LYS A 59 -2.01 3.57 3.09
C LYS A 59 -2.38 3.33 4.55
N PRO A 60 -1.85 4.11 5.53
CA PRO A 60 -2.07 3.89 6.96
C PRO A 60 -3.57 4.06 7.31
N SER A 61 -4.34 2.98 7.22
CA SER A 61 -5.80 3.01 7.41
C SER A 61 -6.20 3.39 8.83
N LYS A 62 -5.41 2.99 9.83
CA LYS A 62 -5.60 3.39 11.22
C LYS A 62 -5.51 4.91 11.38
N LEU A 63 -4.43 5.51 10.89
CA LEU A 63 -4.24 6.96 10.94
C LEU A 63 -5.35 7.69 10.16
N LEU A 64 -5.77 7.16 9.01
CA LEU A 64 -6.88 7.72 8.24
C LEU A 64 -8.18 7.71 9.04
N ALA A 65 -8.48 6.60 9.72
CA ALA A 65 -9.67 6.49 10.58
C ALA A 65 -9.61 7.47 11.76
N GLU A 66 -8.47 7.56 12.45
CA GLU A 66 -8.25 8.51 13.56
C GLU A 66 -8.49 9.95 13.11
N LYS A 67 -7.89 10.36 11.99
CA LYS A 67 -8.06 11.71 11.45
C LYS A 67 -9.48 11.99 10.96
N THR A 68 -10.16 10.98 10.44
CA THR A 68 -11.58 11.10 10.06
C THR A 68 -12.46 11.33 11.29
N VAL A 69 -12.26 10.56 12.35
CA VAL A 69 -13.02 10.72 13.61
C VAL A 69 -12.75 12.09 14.23
N GLU A 70 -11.49 12.50 14.30
CA GLU A 70 -11.09 13.84 14.80
C GLU A 70 -11.84 14.95 14.06
N LEU A 71 -11.85 14.90 12.72
CA LEU A 71 -12.56 15.87 11.90
C LEU A 71 -14.08 15.87 12.17
N VAL A 72 -14.70 14.69 12.22
CA VAL A 72 -16.15 14.55 12.45
C VAL A 72 -16.55 15.12 13.82
N VAL A 73 -15.75 14.82 14.85
CA VAL A 73 -16.00 15.32 16.22
C VAL A 73 -15.86 16.85 16.28
N ALA A 74 -14.80 17.40 15.68
CA ALA A 74 -14.59 18.84 15.63
C ALA A 74 -15.74 19.57 14.91
N LEU A 75 -16.17 19.05 13.74
CA LEU A 75 -17.31 19.59 13.01
C LEU A 75 -18.62 19.54 13.82
N ARG A 76 -18.87 18.42 14.51
CA ARG A 76 -20.07 18.28 15.36
C ARG A 76 -20.08 19.29 16.51
N ASN A 77 -18.93 19.59 17.08
CA ASN A 77 -18.79 20.52 18.20
C ASN A 77 -18.77 21.99 17.73
N GLY A 78 -18.78 22.26 16.42
CA GLY A 78 -18.65 23.62 15.88
C GLY A 78 -17.25 24.21 16.05
N GLU A 79 -16.23 23.38 16.22
CA GLU A 79 -14.84 23.79 16.37
C GLU A 79 -14.23 24.23 15.02
N ASP A 80 -13.21 25.08 15.06
CA ASP A 80 -12.44 25.42 13.88
C ASP A 80 -11.63 24.20 13.42
N THR A 81 -11.82 23.78 12.18
CA THR A 81 -11.14 22.62 11.59
C THR A 81 -9.94 22.99 10.72
N GLN A 82 -9.56 24.28 10.68
CA GLN A 82 -8.44 24.75 9.85
C GLN A 82 -7.11 24.04 10.18
N TYR A 83 -6.89 23.68 11.43
CA TYR A 83 -5.68 22.97 11.88
C TYR A 83 -5.58 21.53 11.34
N LEU A 84 -6.70 20.94 10.93
CA LEU A 84 -6.74 19.60 10.31
C LEU A 84 -6.50 19.62 8.79
N ILE A 85 -6.54 20.79 8.16
CA ILE A 85 -6.44 20.91 6.72
C ILE A 85 -4.97 21.00 6.31
N THR A 86 -4.51 20.00 5.54
CA THR A 86 -3.13 19.95 5.02
C THR A 86 -3.00 20.60 3.65
N THR A 87 -4.09 20.71 2.90
CA THR A 87 -4.10 21.38 1.59
C THR A 87 -5.46 22.00 1.27
N LYS A 88 -5.44 23.13 0.56
CA LYS A 88 -6.63 23.81 -0.01
C LYS A 88 -6.65 23.72 -1.54
N ASP A 89 -5.78 22.93 -2.14
CA ASP A 89 -5.58 22.92 -3.60
C ASP A 89 -6.37 21.83 -4.33
N ILE A 90 -7.15 21.03 -3.60
CA ILE A 90 -7.98 20.00 -4.23
C ILE A 90 -9.17 20.65 -4.91
N LYS A 91 -9.19 20.56 -6.25
CA LYS A 91 -10.30 21.07 -7.08
C LYS A 91 -11.14 19.91 -7.60
N THR A 92 -12.44 20.07 -7.51
CA THR A 92 -13.40 19.16 -8.18
C THR A 92 -13.42 19.43 -9.68
N THR A 93 -14.04 18.53 -10.45
CA THR A 93 -14.30 18.73 -11.90
C THR A 93 -15.09 20.01 -12.20
N ASN A 94 -15.90 20.47 -11.26
CA ASN A 94 -16.70 21.70 -11.37
C ASN A 94 -15.94 22.96 -10.88
N GLY A 95 -14.65 22.82 -10.55
CA GLY A 95 -13.79 23.93 -10.13
C GLY A 95 -13.90 24.34 -8.65
N ASN A 96 -14.72 23.67 -7.85
CA ASN A 96 -14.80 23.94 -6.42
C ASN A 96 -13.51 23.51 -5.70
N ILE A 97 -13.05 24.34 -4.77
CA ILE A 97 -11.91 24.00 -3.89
C ILE A 97 -12.45 23.25 -2.67
N ILE A 98 -11.86 22.09 -2.38
CA ILE A 98 -12.18 21.30 -1.20
C ILE A 98 -11.00 21.33 -0.26
N PRO A 99 -11.11 21.98 0.91
CA PRO A 99 -10.12 21.85 1.97
C PRO A 99 -9.98 20.38 2.38
N SER A 100 -8.77 19.86 2.37
CA SER A 100 -8.56 18.42 2.53
C SER A 100 -7.43 18.11 3.51
N HIS A 101 -7.57 17.01 4.26
CA HIS A 101 -6.49 16.39 5.00
C HIS A 101 -5.98 15.20 4.21
N LEU A 102 -4.80 15.34 3.60
CA LEU A 102 -4.19 14.28 2.80
C LEU A 102 -3.08 13.60 3.60
N LEU A 103 -3.17 12.29 3.72
CA LEU A 103 -2.12 11.44 4.29
C LEU A 103 -1.19 10.97 3.17
N ALA A 104 0.11 11.05 3.43
CA ALA A 104 1.10 10.55 2.49
C ALA A 104 1.07 9.01 2.46
N PRO A 105 0.97 8.39 1.27
CA PRO A 105 1.16 6.96 1.13
C PRO A 105 2.64 6.60 1.35
N ILE A 106 2.88 5.39 1.87
CA ILE A 106 4.23 4.92 2.24
C ILE A 106 4.63 3.80 1.27
N PRO A 107 5.71 3.97 0.48
CA PRO A 107 6.26 2.86 -0.29
C PRO A 107 6.89 1.85 0.68
N ILE A 108 6.56 0.57 0.51
CA ILE A 108 7.08 -0.54 1.30
C ILE A 108 7.87 -1.45 0.38
N THR A 109 9.16 -1.52 0.63
CA THR A 109 10.09 -2.49 0.06
C THR A 109 10.46 -3.51 1.13
N LYS A 110 11.44 -4.38 0.85
CA LYS A 110 11.91 -5.39 1.81
C LYS A 110 12.48 -4.75 3.09
N GLU A 111 13.07 -3.58 2.98
CA GLU A 111 13.69 -2.84 4.10
C GLU A 111 12.65 -2.13 4.99
N ASP A 112 11.44 -1.92 4.48
CA ASP A 112 10.38 -1.16 5.14
C ASP A 112 9.30 -2.05 5.78
N LEU A 113 9.44 -3.38 5.69
CA LEU A 113 8.40 -4.34 6.12
C LEU A 113 8.04 -4.22 7.60
N LYS A 114 8.96 -3.75 8.45
CA LYS A 114 8.71 -3.50 9.87
C LYS A 114 7.55 -2.50 10.08
N ILE A 115 7.33 -1.56 9.16
CA ILE A 115 6.23 -0.60 9.25
C ILE A 115 4.89 -1.35 9.27
N LEU A 116 4.73 -2.39 8.45
CA LEU A 116 3.51 -3.19 8.42
C LEU A 116 3.32 -4.05 9.67
N THR A 117 4.41 -4.48 10.30
CA THR A 117 4.33 -5.23 11.57
C THR A 117 4.03 -4.30 12.75
N GLU A 118 4.63 -3.12 12.80
CA GLU A 118 4.39 -2.10 13.81
C GLU A 118 2.93 -1.58 13.75
N ASP A 119 2.36 -1.45 12.56
CA ASP A 119 0.95 -1.04 12.36
C ASP A 119 -0.05 -2.21 12.51
N GLY A 120 0.43 -3.43 12.80
CA GLY A 120 -0.40 -4.60 13.06
C GLY A 120 -1.08 -5.19 11.82
N ILE A 121 -0.58 -4.90 10.62
CA ILE A 121 -1.10 -5.47 9.35
C ILE A 121 -0.74 -6.95 9.24
N ILE A 122 0.42 -7.33 9.74
CA ILE A 122 0.90 -8.71 9.81
C ILE A 122 1.79 -8.86 11.05
N THR A 123 1.76 -10.03 11.72
CA THR A 123 2.72 -10.28 12.80
C THR A 123 4.08 -10.73 12.25
N PRO A 124 5.19 -10.52 13.00
CA PRO A 124 6.50 -11.01 12.59
C PRO A 124 6.50 -12.52 12.32
N GLU A 125 5.80 -13.32 13.14
CA GLU A 125 5.70 -14.77 12.98
C GLU A 125 4.97 -15.14 11.69
N GLN A 126 3.87 -14.43 11.37
CA GLN A 126 3.11 -14.64 10.13
C GLN A 126 3.92 -14.22 8.91
N LEU A 127 4.66 -13.12 9.01
CA LEU A 127 5.53 -12.62 7.94
C LEU A 127 6.57 -13.67 7.56
N CYS A 128 7.20 -14.30 8.57
CA CYS A 128 8.32 -15.22 8.40
C CYS A 128 7.89 -16.69 8.24
N GLN A 129 6.61 -17.01 8.42
CA GLN A 129 6.12 -18.38 8.40
C GLN A 129 6.45 -19.12 7.08
N GLY A 130 7.21 -20.21 7.16
CA GLY A 130 7.57 -21.04 6.00
C GLY A 130 8.67 -20.46 5.11
N ILE A 131 9.22 -19.30 5.45
CA ILE A 131 10.32 -18.69 4.73
C ILE A 131 11.64 -19.25 5.27
N LYS A 132 12.48 -19.79 4.36
CA LYS A 132 13.77 -20.39 4.71
C LYS A 132 14.94 -19.39 4.72
N GLU A 133 14.72 -18.21 4.15
CA GLU A 133 15.69 -17.13 4.10
C GLU A 133 15.62 -16.28 5.37
N THR A 134 16.67 -15.46 5.60
CA THR A 134 16.68 -14.50 6.71
C THR A 134 15.49 -13.55 6.56
N CYS A 135 14.50 -13.71 7.42
CA CYS A 135 13.35 -12.83 7.48
C CYS A 135 13.75 -11.54 8.21
N PRO A 136 13.30 -10.35 7.74
CA PRO A 136 13.65 -9.07 8.34
C PRO A 136 13.05 -8.87 9.73
#